data_d6af62bb71ade89111e455c08c43be43
#
_entry.id   d6af62bb71ade89111e455c08c43be43
#
_cell.length_a   1.000
_cell.length_b   1.000
_cell.length_c   1.000
_cell.angle_alpha   90.00
_cell.angle_beta   90.00
_cell.angle_gamma   90.00
#
_symmetry.space_group_name_H-M   'P 1'
#
loop_
_entity.id
_entity.type
_entity.pdbx_description
1 polymer ?
#
loop_
_entity_poly.entity_id
_entity_poly.type
_entity_poly.pdbx_seq_one_letter_code
_entity_poly.pdbx_strand_id
1 'polypeptide(L)'
;MTTAGREARVDPPRASRPALLLDPASRVFRRLTSVTTERVDVLVVGGGPVGLFAAALLAARGLRVAVWERRDAPPAGSRAIGIHPPSLDAFAAFGLDTAVLAEAVLVRTGVARSRGRVLGTLSFDRASATHPYVATLDQHRTETLLRDRLGPGVLRTGTAVTALDRHRSHVVAHGTGPGDEPVVVEASFVVGADGARSAVRDLLGIATTGRDYGDRYVMGDFADPEPSDARSAALVDVGPLGVVESFPLPHGRRRYVALVPTEVVPAGDPGTPDPSVARRLAAIVAERTGARPDPATCTMTSGFRVRRREAQRVGVGRVVLVGDAAHEISPIGGQGMNLGWLDAADLAPVLADAVASGAAGPWPDHARRRQRAARRAARQAEANMALGRPTGALGTAAREALLRTALALPTADGLAGVYAMRWA
;
A
#
# COMPACT_ATOMS: atom_id res chain seq x y z
N MET A 1 77.94 -64.14 -25.43
CA MET A 1 77.43 -64.89 -24.24
C MET A 1 76.61 -63.92 -23.47
N THR A 2 75.33 -64.07 -23.45
CA THR A 2 74.35 -63.73 -22.43
C THR A 2 72.98 -63.44 -23.10
N THR A 3 72.09 -64.29 -22.81
CA THR A 3 70.72 -64.41 -23.29
C THR A 3 69.83 -63.35 -22.76
N ALA A 4 69.08 -62.66 -23.62
CA ALA A 4 68.05 -61.73 -23.22
C ALA A 4 66.70 -62.44 -23.03
N GLY A 5 66.13 -62.38 -21.83
CA GLY A 5 64.80 -62.86 -21.55
C GLY A 5 63.74 -61.87 -22.02
N ARG A 6 62.71 -62.41 -22.65
CA ARG A 6 61.54 -61.72 -23.16
C ARG A 6 60.48 -61.74 -22.05
N GLU A 7 60.20 -60.63 -21.42
CA GLU A 7 59.05 -60.51 -20.51
C GLU A 7 57.76 -60.21 -21.27
N ALA A 8 56.75 -61.03 -21.02
CA ALA A 8 55.39 -60.85 -21.55
C ALA A 8 54.63 -59.75 -20.77
N ARG A 9 54.13 -58.74 -21.50
CA ARG A 9 53.20 -57.78 -20.92
C ARG A 9 51.82 -58.42 -20.73
N VAL A 10 51.34 -58.41 -19.51
CA VAL A 10 49.98 -58.76 -19.15
C VAL A 10 49.16 -57.45 -19.10
N ASP A 11 48.11 -57.34 -19.93
CA ASP A 11 47.18 -56.24 -19.90
C ASP A 11 46.30 -56.27 -18.61
N PRO A 12 46.03 -55.14 -17.93
CA PRO A 12 45.14 -55.11 -16.79
C PRO A 12 43.67 -55.21 -17.22
N PRO A 13 42.79 -55.77 -16.38
CA PRO A 13 41.38 -55.94 -16.70
C PRO A 13 40.65 -54.62 -16.78
N ARG A 14 39.77 -54.45 -17.80
CA ARG A 14 38.85 -53.32 -17.98
C ARG A 14 37.96 -53.19 -16.78
N ALA A 15 38.09 -52.04 -16.05
CA ALA A 15 37.19 -51.64 -14.99
C ALA A 15 35.78 -51.37 -15.55
N SER A 16 34.82 -52.09 -15.06
CA SER A 16 33.38 -51.86 -15.29
C SER A 16 33.02 -50.48 -14.75
N ARG A 17 32.42 -49.63 -15.61
CA ARG A 17 31.87 -48.35 -15.21
C ARG A 17 30.71 -48.57 -14.20
N PRO A 18 30.68 -47.92 -13.02
CA PRO A 18 29.53 -47.98 -12.17
C PRO A 18 28.35 -47.23 -12.83
N ALA A 19 27.18 -47.86 -12.78
CA ALA A 19 25.93 -47.22 -13.18
C ALA A 19 25.75 -45.93 -12.37
N LEU A 20 25.56 -44.82 -13.03
CA LEU A 20 25.18 -43.55 -12.42
C LEU A 20 23.86 -43.75 -11.68
N LEU A 21 23.94 -43.87 -10.36
CA LEU A 21 22.79 -43.67 -9.44
C LEU A 21 22.32 -42.26 -9.62
N LEU A 22 21.20 -42.05 -10.31
CA LEU A 22 20.53 -40.82 -10.42
C LEU A 22 20.12 -40.34 -9.02
N ASP A 23 20.64 -39.17 -8.62
CA ASP A 23 20.35 -38.46 -7.39
C ASP A 23 18.83 -38.35 -7.16
N PRO A 24 18.33 -38.66 -5.93
CA PRO A 24 16.91 -38.48 -5.58
C PRO A 24 16.34 -37.10 -5.86
N ALA A 25 17.17 -36.04 -5.86
CA ALA A 25 16.78 -34.68 -6.28
C ALA A 25 16.29 -34.63 -7.74
N SER A 26 16.81 -35.48 -8.63
CA SER A 26 16.35 -35.56 -10.01
C SER A 26 14.95 -36.17 -10.18
N ARG A 27 14.42 -36.86 -9.18
CA ARG A 27 13.05 -37.44 -9.21
C ARG A 27 11.96 -36.44 -8.82
N VAL A 28 12.29 -35.42 -8.04
CA VAL A 28 11.35 -34.34 -7.68
C VAL A 28 11.10 -33.47 -8.91
N PHE A 29 12.10 -33.21 -9.73
CA PHE A 29 11.96 -32.42 -10.96
C PHE A 29 11.15 -33.12 -12.07
N ARG A 30 11.02 -34.44 -12.08
CA ARG A 30 10.27 -35.20 -13.11
C ARG A 30 8.76 -35.28 -12.88
N ARG A 31 8.23 -34.81 -11.73
CA ARG A 31 6.78 -34.71 -11.50
C ARG A 31 6.16 -33.40 -11.94
N LEU A 32 6.93 -32.50 -12.56
CA LEU A 32 6.46 -31.21 -13.10
C LEU A 32 5.97 -31.30 -14.56
N THR A 33 5.67 -32.49 -15.06
CA THR A 33 5.17 -32.68 -16.43
C THR A 33 3.65 -32.58 -16.46
N SER A 34 3.13 -31.37 -16.36
CA SER A 34 1.92 -30.81 -16.98
C SER A 34 1.42 -29.52 -16.30
N VAL A 35 2.31 -28.74 -15.68
CA VAL A 35 1.92 -27.38 -15.29
C VAL A 35 1.77 -26.56 -16.58
N THR A 36 0.53 -26.31 -16.98
CA THR A 36 0.27 -25.42 -18.12
C THR A 36 0.81 -24.04 -17.77
N THR A 37 1.91 -23.66 -18.40
CA THR A 37 2.49 -22.34 -18.22
C THR A 37 1.61 -21.32 -18.91
N GLU A 38 0.91 -20.52 -18.14
CA GLU A 38 0.14 -19.39 -18.64
C GLU A 38 1.09 -18.27 -19.07
N ARG A 39 0.77 -17.60 -20.17
CA ARG A 39 1.53 -16.44 -20.67
C ARG A 39 0.71 -15.17 -20.59
N VAL A 40 1.27 -14.17 -19.90
CA VAL A 40 0.67 -12.84 -19.74
C VAL A 40 1.68 -11.74 -20.12
N ASP A 41 1.18 -10.55 -20.36
CA ASP A 41 2.06 -9.40 -20.59
C ASP A 41 2.59 -8.87 -19.25
N VAL A 42 1.73 -8.83 -18.22
CA VAL A 42 2.11 -8.38 -16.87
C VAL A 42 1.52 -9.30 -15.80
N LEU A 43 2.38 -9.81 -14.92
CA LEU A 43 1.97 -10.41 -13.65
C LEU A 43 2.03 -9.34 -12.56
N VAL A 44 0.91 -9.10 -11.87
CA VAL A 44 0.86 -8.26 -10.66
C VAL A 44 0.86 -9.18 -9.44
N VAL A 45 1.81 -9.02 -8.55
CA VAL A 45 1.89 -9.74 -7.28
C VAL A 45 1.36 -8.85 -6.16
N GLY A 46 0.25 -9.27 -5.55
CA GLY A 46 -0.50 -8.54 -4.54
C GLY A 46 -1.87 -8.08 -5.03
N GLY A 47 -2.95 -8.60 -4.42
CA GLY A 47 -4.36 -8.26 -4.68
C GLY A 47 -4.92 -7.23 -3.69
N GLY A 48 -4.07 -6.37 -3.14
CA GLY A 48 -4.48 -5.20 -2.36
C GLY A 48 -4.89 -4.02 -3.26
N PRO A 49 -5.27 -2.86 -2.68
CA PRO A 49 -5.84 -1.74 -3.43
C PRO A 49 -4.93 -1.24 -4.55
N VAL A 50 -3.61 -1.24 -4.35
CA VAL A 50 -2.63 -0.78 -5.35
C VAL A 50 -2.48 -1.79 -6.48
N GLY A 51 -2.38 -3.09 -6.17
CA GLY A 51 -2.23 -4.13 -7.18
C GLY A 51 -3.48 -4.31 -8.04
N LEU A 52 -4.67 -4.28 -7.42
CA LEU A 52 -5.94 -4.31 -8.14
C LEU A 52 -6.09 -3.11 -9.09
N PHE A 53 -5.72 -1.91 -8.63
CA PHE A 53 -5.73 -0.71 -9.46
C PHE A 53 -4.74 -0.82 -10.63
N ALA A 54 -3.51 -1.26 -10.36
CA ALA A 54 -2.51 -1.47 -11.39
C ALA A 54 -3.00 -2.47 -12.46
N ALA A 55 -3.60 -3.59 -12.02
CA ALA A 55 -4.15 -4.60 -12.92
C ALA A 55 -5.30 -4.06 -13.78
N ALA A 56 -6.27 -3.35 -13.17
CA ALA A 56 -7.39 -2.76 -13.88
C ALA A 56 -6.91 -1.72 -14.91
N LEU A 57 -5.96 -0.88 -14.53
CA LEU A 57 -5.40 0.16 -15.39
C LEU A 57 -4.60 -0.40 -16.57
N LEU A 58 -3.86 -1.50 -16.37
CA LEU A 58 -3.12 -2.21 -17.42
C LEU A 58 -4.07 -2.97 -18.35
N ALA A 59 -5.09 -3.64 -17.80
CA ALA A 59 -6.12 -4.32 -18.58
C ALA A 59 -6.91 -3.33 -19.45
N ALA A 60 -7.26 -2.15 -18.93
CA ALA A 60 -7.90 -1.07 -19.69
C ALA A 60 -7.03 -0.55 -20.86
N ARG A 61 -5.72 -0.82 -20.85
CA ARG A 61 -4.78 -0.54 -21.95
C ARG A 61 -4.61 -1.71 -22.92
N GLY A 62 -5.41 -2.77 -22.76
CA GLY A 62 -5.39 -3.95 -23.64
C GLY A 62 -4.28 -4.96 -23.31
N LEU A 63 -3.60 -4.85 -22.19
CA LEU A 63 -2.59 -5.82 -21.78
C LEU A 63 -3.25 -7.05 -21.12
N ARG A 64 -2.68 -8.23 -21.36
CA ARG A 64 -3.04 -9.47 -20.68
C ARG A 64 -2.40 -9.46 -19.30
N VAL A 65 -3.23 -9.42 -18.25
CA VAL A 65 -2.79 -9.29 -16.87
C VAL A 65 -3.24 -10.49 -16.05
N ALA A 66 -2.36 -10.99 -15.17
CA ALA A 66 -2.73 -11.88 -14.08
C ALA A 66 -2.37 -11.22 -12.75
N VAL A 67 -3.16 -11.49 -11.71
CA VAL A 67 -2.92 -11.01 -10.34
C VAL A 67 -2.83 -12.22 -9.41
N TRP A 68 -1.73 -12.30 -8.65
CA TRP A 68 -1.56 -13.28 -7.60
C TRP A 68 -1.72 -12.63 -6.23
N GLU A 69 -2.67 -13.10 -5.44
CA GLU A 69 -2.88 -12.67 -4.05
C GLU A 69 -2.76 -13.88 -3.12
N ARG A 70 -1.84 -13.80 -2.16
CA ARG A 70 -1.56 -14.91 -1.23
C ARG A 70 -2.70 -15.21 -0.24
N ARG A 71 -3.55 -14.23 0.06
CA ARG A 71 -4.71 -14.40 0.94
C ARG A 71 -5.88 -14.96 0.14
N ASP A 72 -6.66 -15.84 0.79
CA ASP A 72 -7.88 -16.40 0.20
C ASP A 72 -9.01 -15.36 0.15
N ALA A 73 -9.04 -14.47 1.14
CA ALA A 73 -10.04 -13.43 1.27
C ALA A 73 -9.41 -12.07 1.65
N PRO A 74 -10.09 -10.95 1.36
CA PRO A 74 -9.69 -9.63 1.85
C PRO A 74 -9.65 -9.59 3.37
N PRO A 75 -8.74 -8.81 3.98
CA PRO A 75 -8.74 -8.61 5.42
C PRO A 75 -10.04 -7.91 5.86
N ALA A 76 -10.58 -8.31 7.00
CA ALA A 76 -11.85 -7.79 7.53
C ALA A 76 -11.80 -6.30 7.95
N GLY A 77 -10.62 -5.70 8.05
CA GLY A 77 -10.45 -4.32 8.49
C GLY A 77 -9.54 -3.51 7.60
N SER A 78 -9.74 -2.21 7.61
CA SER A 78 -9.06 -1.26 6.73
C SER A 78 -8.55 -0.06 7.51
N ARG A 79 -7.30 0.29 7.31
CA ARG A 79 -6.70 1.49 7.90
C ARG A 79 -6.90 2.73 7.03
N ALA A 80 -6.83 2.58 5.73
CA ALA A 80 -6.97 3.69 4.79
C ALA A 80 -8.44 3.90 4.39
N ILE A 81 -8.83 5.16 4.27
CA ILE A 81 -10.17 5.57 3.84
C ILE A 81 -10.13 6.75 2.87
N GLY A 82 -9.09 7.59 2.94
CA GLY A 82 -9.01 8.82 2.15
C GLY A 82 -8.53 8.58 0.73
N ILE A 83 -9.28 9.06 -0.25
CA ILE A 83 -8.95 9.06 -1.66
C ILE A 83 -8.78 10.52 -2.09
N HIS A 84 -7.55 10.90 -2.38
CA HIS A 84 -7.21 12.27 -2.71
C HIS A 84 -7.47 12.60 -4.17
N PRO A 85 -7.65 13.89 -4.53
CA PRO A 85 -7.97 14.33 -5.89
C PRO A 85 -7.12 13.69 -7.00
N PRO A 86 -5.78 13.63 -6.95
CA PRO A 86 -5.00 13.02 -8.03
C PRO A 86 -5.28 11.52 -8.22
N SER A 87 -5.67 10.82 -7.15
CA SER A 87 -6.08 9.41 -7.24
C SER A 87 -7.46 9.26 -7.87
N LEU A 88 -8.40 10.17 -7.56
CA LEU A 88 -9.70 10.22 -8.22
C LEU A 88 -9.56 10.54 -9.71
N ASP A 89 -8.67 11.48 -10.07
CA ASP A 89 -8.34 11.79 -11.46
C ASP A 89 -7.77 10.56 -12.19
N ALA A 90 -6.91 9.78 -11.52
CA ALA A 90 -6.40 8.52 -12.06
C ALA A 90 -7.49 7.43 -12.17
N PHE A 91 -8.46 7.40 -11.27
CA PHE A 91 -9.62 6.49 -11.33
C PHE A 91 -10.55 6.83 -12.49
N ALA A 92 -10.71 8.11 -12.80
CA ALA A 92 -11.52 8.59 -13.92
C ALA A 92 -11.02 8.06 -15.28
N ALA A 93 -9.74 7.72 -15.40
CA ALA A 93 -9.16 7.18 -16.64
C ALA A 93 -9.86 5.89 -17.15
N PHE A 94 -10.59 5.17 -16.29
CA PHE A 94 -11.39 3.99 -16.65
C PHE A 94 -12.75 3.94 -15.95
N GLY A 95 -13.28 5.11 -15.52
CA GLY A 95 -14.63 5.28 -14.98
C GLY A 95 -14.85 4.69 -13.59
N LEU A 96 -13.80 4.51 -12.80
CA LEU A 96 -13.91 4.03 -11.41
C LEU A 96 -14.31 5.14 -10.45
N ASP A 97 -13.91 6.37 -10.70
CA ASP A 97 -14.24 7.55 -9.90
C ASP A 97 -15.74 7.67 -9.64
N THR A 98 -16.56 7.53 -10.68
CA THR A 98 -18.02 7.59 -10.58
C THR A 98 -18.58 6.55 -9.59
N ALA A 99 -18.11 5.31 -9.66
CA ALA A 99 -18.53 4.24 -8.75
C ALA A 99 -18.09 4.52 -7.29
N VAL A 100 -16.86 5.01 -7.10
CA VAL A 100 -16.34 5.40 -5.79
C VAL A 100 -17.13 6.57 -5.21
N LEU A 101 -17.42 7.60 -6.00
CA LEU A 101 -18.12 8.81 -5.55
C LEU A 101 -19.59 8.54 -5.22
N ALA A 102 -20.21 7.53 -5.83
CA ALA A 102 -21.57 7.12 -5.50
C ALA A 102 -21.70 6.56 -4.06
N GLU A 103 -20.62 6.06 -3.48
CA GLU A 103 -20.62 5.46 -2.14
C GLU A 103 -19.87 6.32 -1.09
N ALA A 104 -18.97 7.21 -1.52
CA ALA A 104 -18.07 7.95 -0.64
C ALA A 104 -18.73 9.17 0.02
N VAL A 105 -18.17 9.59 1.15
CA VAL A 105 -18.43 10.92 1.70
C VAL A 105 -17.40 11.91 1.13
N LEU A 106 -17.88 13.06 0.64
CA LEU A 106 -17.03 14.09 0.07
C LEU A 106 -16.61 15.09 1.16
N VAL A 107 -15.34 15.04 1.53
CA VAL A 107 -14.72 15.95 2.49
C VAL A 107 -14.26 17.19 1.76
N ARG A 108 -14.98 18.30 1.94
CA ARG A 108 -14.71 19.60 1.30
C ARG A 108 -13.83 20.49 2.15
N THR A 109 -13.79 20.26 3.45
CA THR A 109 -13.07 21.11 4.39
C THR A 109 -12.28 20.30 5.41
N GLY A 110 -11.12 20.83 5.78
CA GLY A 110 -10.35 20.37 6.93
C GLY A 110 -10.32 21.46 8.01
N VAL A 111 -10.71 21.14 9.24
CA VAL A 111 -10.78 22.08 10.36
C VAL A 111 -9.74 21.73 11.40
N ALA A 112 -8.81 22.65 11.66
CA ALA A 112 -7.86 22.54 12.76
C ALA A 112 -8.47 23.13 14.04
N ARG A 113 -8.39 22.37 15.15
CA ARG A 113 -8.91 22.79 16.46
C ARG A 113 -7.87 22.56 17.55
N SER A 114 -8.02 23.25 18.66
CA SER A 114 -7.32 22.98 19.91
C SER A 114 -8.18 23.42 21.08
N ARG A 115 -8.31 22.58 22.11
CA ARG A 115 -9.06 22.88 23.32
C ARG A 115 -10.49 23.37 23.03
N GLY A 116 -11.17 22.73 22.08
CA GLY A 116 -12.54 23.08 21.65
C GLY A 116 -12.63 24.33 20.76
N ARG A 117 -11.54 25.06 20.49
CA ARG A 117 -11.53 26.28 19.67
C ARG A 117 -11.05 25.98 18.25
N VAL A 118 -11.73 26.51 17.25
CA VAL A 118 -11.28 26.48 15.85
C VAL A 118 -10.05 27.38 15.71
N LEU A 119 -8.98 26.84 15.14
CA LEU A 119 -7.76 27.57 14.79
C LEU A 119 -7.81 28.09 13.37
N GLY A 120 -8.48 27.37 12.47
CA GLY A 120 -8.69 27.73 11.08
C GLY A 120 -9.27 26.58 10.28
N THR A 121 -9.65 26.88 9.03
CA THR A 121 -10.26 25.93 8.10
C THR A 121 -9.50 25.96 6.78
N LEU A 122 -9.27 24.79 6.19
CA LEU A 122 -8.80 24.62 4.81
C LEU A 122 -9.96 24.21 3.93
N SER A 123 -10.20 24.92 2.82
CA SER A 123 -11.12 24.49 1.76
C SER A 123 -10.37 23.67 0.72
N PHE A 124 -10.96 22.56 0.27
CA PHE A 124 -10.46 21.77 -0.86
C PHE A 124 -11.07 22.20 -2.21
N ASP A 125 -11.90 23.25 -2.25
CA ASP A 125 -12.61 23.68 -3.47
C ASP A 125 -11.67 24.00 -4.66
N ARG A 126 -10.39 24.33 -4.37
CA ARG A 126 -9.35 24.57 -5.35
C ARG A 126 -8.30 23.45 -5.45
N ALA A 127 -8.57 22.31 -4.80
CA ALA A 127 -7.60 21.21 -4.77
C ALA A 127 -7.46 20.49 -6.10
N SER A 128 -8.52 20.45 -6.91
CA SER A 128 -8.54 19.90 -8.27
C SER A 128 -9.62 20.61 -9.07
N ALA A 129 -9.49 20.65 -10.39
CA ALA A 129 -10.53 21.18 -11.28
C ALA A 129 -11.71 20.21 -11.39
N THR A 130 -11.47 18.90 -11.27
CA THR A 130 -12.46 17.85 -11.44
C THR A 130 -12.98 17.29 -10.11
N HIS A 131 -12.10 17.15 -9.12
CA HIS A 131 -12.40 16.56 -7.80
C HIS A 131 -11.99 17.52 -6.67
N PRO A 132 -12.75 18.62 -6.42
CA PRO A 132 -12.41 19.62 -5.41
C PRO A 132 -12.75 19.14 -3.97
N TYR A 133 -12.36 17.94 -3.61
CA TYR A 133 -12.62 17.30 -2.32
C TYR A 133 -11.70 16.08 -2.13
N VAL A 134 -11.61 15.61 -0.90
CA VAL A 134 -11.10 14.27 -0.58
C VAL A 134 -12.31 13.35 -0.39
N ALA A 135 -12.35 12.21 -1.07
CA ALA A 135 -13.40 11.22 -0.86
C ALA A 135 -12.99 10.27 0.28
N THR A 136 -13.91 9.96 1.19
CA THR A 136 -13.69 8.94 2.22
C THR A 136 -14.59 7.74 1.97
N LEU A 137 -13.97 6.59 1.82
CA LEU A 137 -14.61 5.31 1.59
C LEU A 137 -13.79 4.20 2.25
N ASP A 138 -14.44 3.23 2.84
CA ASP A 138 -13.73 2.08 3.40
C ASP A 138 -12.89 1.38 2.32
N GLN A 139 -11.65 1.06 2.62
CA GLN A 139 -10.72 0.43 1.68
C GLN A 139 -11.29 -0.86 1.07
N HIS A 140 -11.98 -1.70 1.88
CA HIS A 140 -12.57 -2.94 1.38
C HIS A 140 -13.63 -2.70 0.28
N ARG A 141 -14.38 -1.56 0.36
CA ARG A 141 -15.31 -1.17 -0.72
C ARG A 141 -14.56 -0.74 -1.96
N THR A 142 -13.51 0.07 -1.80
CA THR A 142 -12.64 0.45 -2.92
C THR A 142 -12.01 -0.78 -3.57
N GLU A 143 -11.54 -1.76 -2.79
CA GLU A 143 -11.02 -3.03 -3.31
C GLU A 143 -12.09 -3.85 -4.03
N THR A 144 -13.34 -3.88 -3.54
CA THR A 144 -14.45 -4.54 -4.22
C THR A 144 -14.72 -3.90 -5.58
N LEU A 145 -14.86 -2.57 -5.63
CA LEU A 145 -15.09 -1.83 -6.87
C LEU A 145 -13.94 -2.04 -7.89
N LEU A 146 -12.70 -2.17 -7.40
CA LEU A 146 -11.56 -2.50 -8.24
C LEU A 146 -11.60 -3.93 -8.77
N ARG A 147 -12.00 -4.92 -7.95
CA ARG A 147 -12.16 -6.31 -8.38
C ARG A 147 -13.21 -6.46 -9.45
N ASP A 148 -14.33 -5.74 -9.31
CA ASP A 148 -15.43 -5.76 -10.27
C ASP A 148 -15.02 -5.22 -11.66
N ARG A 149 -13.89 -4.52 -11.75
CA ARG A 149 -13.30 -4.06 -13.02
C ARG A 149 -12.34 -5.07 -13.66
N LEU A 150 -12.00 -6.14 -12.96
CA LEU A 150 -11.14 -7.20 -13.49
C LEU A 150 -12.00 -8.26 -14.19
N GLY A 151 -11.51 -8.74 -15.33
CA GLY A 151 -12.13 -9.87 -16.02
C GLY A 151 -12.05 -11.16 -15.22
N PRO A 152 -12.90 -12.15 -15.55
CA PRO A 152 -12.86 -13.45 -14.88
C PRO A 152 -11.49 -14.11 -15.03
N GLY A 153 -11.00 -14.74 -13.95
CA GLY A 153 -9.73 -15.45 -13.93
C GLY A 153 -8.48 -14.59 -13.82
N VAL A 154 -8.59 -13.25 -13.90
CA VAL A 154 -7.44 -12.33 -13.75
C VAL A 154 -6.87 -12.39 -12.34
N LEU A 155 -7.73 -12.36 -11.31
CA LEU A 155 -7.32 -12.44 -9.90
C LEU A 155 -7.33 -13.89 -9.41
N ARG A 156 -6.17 -14.36 -8.92
CA ARG A 156 -6.00 -15.65 -8.25
C ARG A 156 -5.68 -15.42 -6.78
N THR A 157 -6.65 -15.66 -5.93
CA THR A 157 -6.47 -15.66 -4.46
C THR A 157 -5.83 -16.97 -3.99
N GLY A 158 -5.33 -17.02 -2.76
CA GLY A 158 -4.60 -18.17 -2.23
C GLY A 158 -3.29 -18.48 -2.96
N THR A 159 -2.78 -17.54 -3.78
CA THR A 159 -1.60 -17.79 -4.63
C THR A 159 -0.43 -16.91 -4.18
N ALA A 160 0.61 -17.53 -3.64
CA ALA A 160 1.81 -16.88 -3.16
C ALA A 160 2.98 -17.05 -4.14
N VAL A 161 3.67 -15.96 -4.47
CA VAL A 161 4.93 -16.03 -5.25
C VAL A 161 6.03 -16.62 -4.39
N THR A 162 6.81 -17.55 -4.96
CA THR A 162 7.92 -18.23 -4.26
C THR A 162 9.28 -18.05 -4.93
N ALA A 163 9.32 -17.84 -6.26
CA ALA A 163 10.55 -17.56 -6.98
C ALA A 163 10.29 -16.76 -8.26
N LEU A 164 11.31 -16.08 -8.78
CA LEU A 164 11.30 -15.30 -10.01
C LEU A 164 12.56 -15.60 -10.81
N ASP A 165 12.42 -16.36 -11.91
CA ASP A 165 13.49 -16.61 -12.86
C ASP A 165 13.50 -15.51 -13.91
N ARG A 166 14.52 -14.65 -13.86
CA ARG A 166 14.61 -13.45 -14.68
C ARG A 166 15.42 -13.69 -15.94
N HIS A 167 14.75 -13.66 -17.09
CA HIS A 167 15.36 -13.73 -18.40
C HIS A 167 15.47 -12.36 -19.06
N ARG A 168 16.18 -12.25 -20.18
CA ARG A 168 16.31 -10.98 -20.92
C ARG A 168 14.98 -10.49 -21.49
N SER A 169 14.13 -11.42 -21.96
CA SER A 169 12.86 -11.13 -22.64
C SER A 169 11.62 -11.28 -21.76
N HIS A 170 11.69 -12.03 -20.65
CA HIS A 170 10.54 -12.35 -19.79
C HIS A 170 10.99 -12.71 -18.37
N VAL A 171 10.01 -12.94 -17.51
CA VAL A 171 10.18 -13.49 -16.15
C VAL A 171 9.30 -14.73 -16.04
N VAL A 172 9.84 -15.82 -15.53
CA VAL A 172 9.06 -16.98 -15.11
C VAL A 172 8.84 -16.85 -13.61
N ALA A 173 7.58 -16.64 -13.22
CA ALA A 173 7.17 -16.56 -11.83
C ALA A 173 6.68 -17.94 -11.38
N HIS A 174 7.22 -18.41 -10.26
CA HIS A 174 6.79 -19.61 -9.58
C HIS A 174 5.99 -19.24 -8.34
N GLY A 175 4.95 -19.98 -8.06
CA GLY A 175 4.10 -19.75 -6.91
C GLY A 175 3.50 -21.05 -6.37
N THR A 176 2.86 -20.90 -5.22
CA THR A 176 2.05 -21.95 -4.58
C THR A 176 0.62 -21.45 -4.53
N GLY A 177 -0.30 -22.19 -5.16
CA GLY A 177 -1.73 -21.94 -5.16
C GLY A 177 -2.46 -22.68 -4.02
N PRO A 178 -3.82 -22.62 -4.02
CA PRO A 178 -4.63 -23.34 -3.05
C PRO A 178 -4.28 -24.83 -3.00
N GLY A 179 -4.22 -25.42 -1.81
CA GLY A 179 -3.85 -26.83 -1.62
C GLY A 179 -2.40 -27.16 -1.95
N ASP A 180 -1.51 -26.17 -1.86
CA ASP A 180 -0.07 -26.28 -2.16
C ASP A 180 0.24 -26.68 -3.62
N GLU A 181 -0.68 -26.39 -4.53
CA GLU A 181 -0.46 -26.63 -5.96
C GLU A 181 0.63 -25.72 -6.52
N PRO A 182 1.61 -26.25 -7.28
CA PRO A 182 2.59 -25.43 -7.97
C PRO A 182 1.93 -24.65 -9.13
N VAL A 183 2.13 -23.35 -9.16
CA VAL A 183 1.64 -22.45 -10.20
C VAL A 183 2.82 -21.77 -10.89
N VAL A 184 2.79 -21.72 -12.23
CA VAL A 184 3.84 -21.10 -13.04
C VAL A 184 3.21 -20.15 -14.06
N VAL A 185 3.74 -18.94 -14.14
CA VAL A 185 3.34 -17.92 -15.12
C VAL A 185 4.61 -17.35 -15.79
N GLU A 186 4.60 -17.29 -17.12
CA GLU A 186 5.55 -16.52 -17.91
C GLU A 186 4.98 -15.13 -18.20
N ALA A 187 5.67 -14.08 -17.77
CA ALA A 187 5.22 -12.69 -17.91
C ALA A 187 6.32 -11.85 -18.58
N SER A 188 5.94 -10.93 -19.47
CA SER A 188 6.89 -9.95 -20.01
C SER A 188 7.43 -9.05 -18.90
N PHE A 189 6.60 -8.70 -17.92
CA PHE A 189 6.96 -7.93 -16.73
C PHE A 189 6.25 -8.43 -15.48
N VAL A 190 6.85 -8.17 -14.32
CA VAL A 190 6.25 -8.41 -13.00
C VAL A 190 6.16 -7.09 -12.24
N VAL A 191 4.99 -6.80 -11.68
CA VAL A 191 4.74 -5.66 -10.78
C VAL A 191 4.58 -6.20 -9.36
N GLY A 192 5.51 -5.87 -8.47
CA GLY A 192 5.42 -6.16 -7.04
C GLY A 192 4.58 -5.09 -6.33
N ALA A 193 3.32 -5.42 -6.01
CA ALA A 193 2.36 -4.60 -5.28
C ALA A 193 1.93 -5.27 -3.96
N ASP A 194 2.79 -6.11 -3.39
CA ASP A 194 2.54 -7.03 -2.28
C ASP A 194 2.79 -6.43 -0.89
N GLY A 195 2.86 -5.09 -0.84
CA GLY A 195 2.82 -4.31 0.38
C GLY A 195 4.13 -4.26 1.16
N ALA A 196 4.08 -3.78 2.39
CA ALA A 196 5.25 -3.49 3.23
C ALA A 196 6.15 -4.71 3.49
N ARG A 197 5.56 -5.92 3.50
CA ARG A 197 6.26 -7.22 3.64
C ARG A 197 6.38 -7.91 2.28
N SER A 198 6.91 -7.20 1.30
CA SER A 198 6.97 -7.64 -0.09
C SER A 198 7.90 -8.82 -0.28
N ALA A 199 7.34 -9.97 -0.70
CA ALA A 199 8.09 -11.14 -1.13
C ALA A 199 8.85 -10.86 -2.45
N VAL A 200 8.25 -10.10 -3.36
CA VAL A 200 8.91 -9.70 -4.62
C VAL A 200 10.18 -8.90 -4.35
N ARG A 201 10.12 -7.92 -3.45
CA ARG A 201 11.31 -7.14 -3.05
C ARG A 201 12.41 -8.03 -2.47
N ASP A 202 12.01 -8.97 -1.60
CA ASP A 202 12.95 -9.88 -0.93
C ASP A 202 13.57 -10.87 -1.94
N LEU A 203 12.79 -11.43 -2.88
CA LEU A 203 13.29 -12.28 -3.98
C LEU A 203 14.26 -11.55 -4.93
N LEU A 204 14.13 -10.22 -5.04
CA LEU A 204 15.08 -9.40 -5.80
C LEU A 204 16.33 -9.02 -5.00
N GLY A 205 16.42 -9.35 -3.72
CA GLY A 205 17.51 -8.93 -2.84
C GLY A 205 17.58 -7.42 -2.67
N ILE A 206 16.45 -6.71 -2.74
CA ILE A 206 16.40 -5.26 -2.60
C ILE A 206 16.25 -4.88 -1.12
N ALA A 207 17.29 -4.29 -0.55
CA ALA A 207 17.26 -3.77 0.80
C ALA A 207 16.38 -2.51 0.91
N THR A 208 15.87 -2.25 2.12
CA THR A 208 15.15 -1.03 2.45
C THR A 208 15.96 -0.17 3.40
N THR A 209 15.79 1.14 3.29
CA THR A 209 16.26 2.13 4.25
C THR A 209 15.07 2.82 4.93
N GLY A 210 15.27 3.34 6.12
CA GLY A 210 14.19 4.05 6.82
C GLY A 210 14.37 4.03 8.33
N ARG A 211 13.28 4.33 9.03
CA ARG A 211 13.27 4.35 10.50
C ARG A 211 11.90 3.98 11.06
N ASP A 212 11.90 3.50 12.29
CA ASP A 212 10.71 3.37 13.11
C ASP A 212 10.56 4.63 13.97
N TYR A 213 9.33 5.14 14.04
CA TYR A 213 8.99 6.24 14.93
C TYR A 213 8.48 5.67 16.25
N GLY A 214 8.69 6.39 17.34
CA GLY A 214 8.15 6.01 18.65
C GLY A 214 6.64 6.17 18.76
N ASP A 215 6.04 6.94 17.86
CA ASP A 215 4.63 7.29 17.88
C ASP A 215 3.74 6.07 17.61
N ARG A 216 2.66 5.97 18.39
CA ARG A 216 1.65 4.93 18.26
C ARG A 216 0.27 5.55 18.18
N TYR A 217 -0.57 4.97 17.39
CA TYR A 217 -1.93 5.45 17.16
C TYR A 217 -2.93 4.32 17.34
N VAL A 218 -4.11 4.69 17.82
CA VAL A 218 -5.29 3.83 17.83
C VAL A 218 -6.36 4.50 17.00
N MET A 219 -7.09 3.72 16.20
CA MET A 219 -8.24 4.19 15.45
C MET A 219 -9.45 3.32 15.72
N GLY A 220 -10.62 3.90 15.49
CA GLY A 220 -11.91 3.22 15.57
C GLY A 220 -13.00 3.96 14.81
N ASP A 221 -13.97 3.19 14.30
CA ASP A 221 -15.12 3.69 13.56
C ASP A 221 -16.36 3.61 14.45
N PHE A 222 -17.00 4.76 14.69
CA PHE A 222 -18.18 4.89 15.56
C PHE A 222 -19.34 5.49 14.77
N ALA A 223 -20.57 5.36 15.28
CA ALA A 223 -21.67 6.16 14.78
C ALA A 223 -21.33 7.65 14.94
N ASP A 224 -21.59 8.42 13.89
CA ASP A 224 -21.32 9.86 13.88
C ASP A 224 -22.46 10.60 14.58
N PRO A 225 -22.21 11.25 15.74
CA PRO A 225 -23.22 12.00 16.46
C PRO A 225 -23.55 13.34 15.79
N GLU A 226 -22.73 13.78 14.81
CA GLU A 226 -22.88 15.11 14.19
C GLU A 226 -24.04 15.16 13.20
N PRO A 227 -24.70 16.31 13.01
CA PRO A 227 -25.68 16.55 11.96
C PRO A 227 -25.10 16.29 10.56
N SER A 228 -25.97 16.00 9.58
CA SER A 228 -25.58 15.63 8.22
C SER A 228 -24.71 16.68 7.51
N ASP A 229 -24.97 17.94 7.73
CA ASP A 229 -24.25 19.09 7.15
C ASP A 229 -22.85 19.29 7.72
N ALA A 230 -22.61 18.89 8.99
CA ALA A 230 -21.27 18.90 9.57
C ALA A 230 -20.41 17.70 9.13
N ARG A 231 -21.01 16.71 8.44
CA ARG A 231 -20.32 15.48 8.02
C ARG A 231 -19.35 15.67 6.84
N SER A 232 -19.30 16.83 6.20
CA SER A 232 -18.37 17.12 5.10
C SER A 232 -16.98 17.59 5.55
N ALA A 233 -16.72 17.64 6.86
CA ALA A 233 -15.47 18.15 7.41
C ALA A 233 -14.61 17.05 8.05
N ALA A 234 -13.32 17.04 7.70
CA ALA A 234 -12.29 16.38 8.48
C ALA A 234 -11.86 17.29 9.64
N LEU A 235 -11.70 16.75 10.84
CA LEU A 235 -11.30 17.52 12.01
C LEU A 235 -9.94 17.04 12.52
N VAL A 236 -9.08 17.99 12.88
CA VAL A 236 -7.75 17.72 13.45
C VAL A 236 -7.62 18.53 14.74
N ASP A 237 -7.76 17.87 15.87
CA ASP A 237 -7.59 18.46 17.19
C ASP A 237 -6.14 18.28 17.67
N VAL A 238 -5.41 19.39 17.80
CA VAL A 238 -3.97 19.41 18.17
C VAL A 238 -3.75 19.95 19.59
N GLY A 239 -4.54 19.51 20.54
CA GLY A 239 -4.46 19.92 21.95
C GLY A 239 -3.16 19.49 22.65
N PRO A 240 -2.96 19.94 23.92
CA PRO A 240 -1.74 19.67 24.70
C PRO A 240 -1.49 18.17 24.95
N LEU A 241 -2.55 17.36 24.98
CA LEU A 241 -2.49 15.91 25.24
C LEU A 241 -2.21 15.06 23.99
N GLY A 242 -1.98 15.71 22.85
CA GLY A 242 -1.73 15.05 21.59
C GLY A 242 -2.93 15.07 20.64
N VAL A 243 -2.65 14.72 19.38
CA VAL A 243 -3.61 14.83 18.29
C VAL A 243 -4.74 13.80 18.38
N VAL A 244 -5.94 14.24 17.99
CA VAL A 244 -7.03 13.39 17.54
C VAL A 244 -7.47 13.88 16.15
N GLU A 245 -7.40 13.01 15.17
CA GLU A 245 -7.96 13.23 13.84
C GLU A 245 -9.33 12.55 13.76
N SER A 246 -10.28 13.14 13.05
CA SER A 246 -11.54 12.47 12.75
C SER A 246 -12.02 12.75 11.33
N PHE A 247 -12.56 11.70 10.71
CA PHE A 247 -13.00 11.71 9.33
C PHE A 247 -14.39 11.10 9.19
N PRO A 248 -15.30 11.76 8.47
CA PRO A 248 -16.60 11.17 8.20
C PRO A 248 -16.46 9.94 7.29
N LEU A 249 -17.33 8.96 7.47
CA LEU A 249 -17.44 7.76 6.68
C LEU A 249 -18.88 7.57 6.20
N PRO A 250 -19.11 6.77 5.15
CA PRO A 250 -20.44 6.38 4.72
C PRO A 250 -21.28 5.76 5.84
N HIS A 251 -22.58 5.78 5.66
CA HIS A 251 -23.57 5.20 6.59
C HIS A 251 -23.57 5.81 7.99
N GLY A 252 -23.35 7.13 8.09
CA GLY A 252 -23.41 7.85 9.35
C GLY A 252 -22.35 7.40 10.36
N ARG A 253 -21.16 7.05 9.90
CA ARG A 253 -20.01 6.70 10.75
C ARG A 253 -18.95 7.80 10.71
N ARG A 254 -18.11 7.80 11.73
CA ARG A 254 -16.92 8.65 11.82
C ARG A 254 -15.74 7.85 12.35
N ARG A 255 -14.61 7.93 11.66
CA ARG A 255 -13.32 7.39 12.11
C ARG A 255 -12.64 8.39 13.02
N TYR A 256 -12.20 7.93 14.17
CA TYR A 256 -11.30 8.67 15.05
C TYR A 256 -9.94 7.99 15.05
N VAL A 257 -8.87 8.81 15.01
CA VAL A 257 -7.47 8.37 15.07
C VAL A 257 -6.77 9.20 16.14
N ALA A 258 -6.27 8.56 17.18
CA ALA A 258 -5.64 9.23 18.30
C ALA A 258 -4.18 8.79 18.50
N LEU A 259 -3.27 9.73 18.71
CA LEU A 259 -1.93 9.46 19.24
C LEU A 259 -2.06 8.99 20.69
N VAL A 260 -1.43 7.85 21.02
CA VAL A 260 -1.55 7.23 22.33
C VAL A 260 -0.20 6.81 22.90
N PRO A 261 -0.06 6.71 24.24
CA PRO A 261 1.09 6.09 24.88
C PRO A 261 1.28 4.64 24.41
N THR A 262 2.51 4.13 24.56
CA THR A 262 2.92 2.83 24.03
C THR A 262 2.09 1.65 24.55
N GLU A 263 1.62 1.74 25.79
CA GLU A 263 0.88 0.69 26.51
C GLU A 263 -0.56 0.49 25.99
N VAL A 264 -1.06 1.42 25.18
CA VAL A 264 -2.47 1.44 24.73
C VAL A 264 -2.70 0.71 23.40
N VAL A 265 -1.65 0.35 22.69
CA VAL A 265 -1.77 -0.25 21.35
C VAL A 265 -2.17 -1.72 21.48
N PRO A 266 -3.37 -2.13 21.02
CA PRO A 266 -3.79 -3.51 21.07
C PRO A 266 -2.93 -4.37 20.15
N ALA A 267 -2.64 -5.59 20.62
CA ALA A 267 -2.15 -6.66 19.77
C ALA A 267 -3.38 -7.36 19.17
N GLY A 268 -3.71 -7.11 17.92
CA GLY A 268 -4.85 -7.76 17.27
C GLY A 268 -4.92 -7.46 15.78
N ASP A 269 -5.65 -8.31 15.06
CA ASP A 269 -5.93 -8.09 13.64
C ASP A 269 -6.77 -6.82 13.45
N PRO A 270 -6.44 -5.97 12.50
CA PRO A 270 -7.26 -4.82 12.18
C PRO A 270 -8.63 -5.28 11.67
N GLY A 271 -9.70 -4.80 12.28
CA GLY A 271 -11.05 -4.98 11.76
C GLY A 271 -12.07 -5.57 12.74
N THR A 272 -11.67 -6.38 13.70
CA THR A 272 -12.61 -6.82 14.75
C THR A 272 -12.64 -5.78 15.86
N PRO A 273 -13.81 -5.26 16.23
CA PRO A 273 -13.90 -4.28 17.32
C PRO A 273 -13.54 -4.93 18.67
N ASP A 274 -12.55 -4.36 19.35
CA ASP A 274 -12.26 -4.69 20.74
C ASP A 274 -12.99 -3.69 21.65
N PRO A 275 -13.98 -4.14 22.45
CA PRO A 275 -14.75 -3.25 23.30
C PRO A 275 -13.91 -2.48 24.33
N SER A 276 -12.78 -3.01 24.77
CA SER A 276 -11.89 -2.33 25.71
C SER A 276 -11.16 -1.18 25.03
N VAL A 277 -10.70 -1.39 23.80
CA VAL A 277 -10.05 -0.39 22.95
C VAL A 277 -11.06 0.68 22.53
N ALA A 278 -12.28 0.30 22.15
CA ALA A 278 -13.35 1.21 21.80
C ALA A 278 -13.68 2.18 22.96
N ARG A 279 -13.88 1.66 24.18
CA ARG A 279 -14.10 2.49 25.39
C ARG A 279 -12.94 3.44 25.66
N ARG A 280 -11.70 2.95 25.54
CA ARG A 280 -10.50 3.75 25.79
C ARG A 280 -10.32 4.85 24.74
N LEU A 281 -10.54 4.54 23.47
CA LEU A 281 -10.48 5.55 22.40
C LEU A 281 -11.59 6.60 22.58
N ALA A 282 -12.83 6.20 22.90
CA ALA A 282 -13.92 7.12 23.16
C ALA A 282 -13.61 8.07 24.34
N ALA A 283 -12.98 7.57 25.41
CA ALA A 283 -12.55 8.40 26.53
C ALA A 283 -11.47 9.43 26.10
N ILE A 284 -10.47 9.01 25.31
CA ILE A 284 -9.43 9.90 24.78
C ILE A 284 -10.04 10.98 23.89
N VAL A 285 -10.98 10.60 23.02
CA VAL A 285 -11.68 11.54 22.14
C VAL A 285 -12.46 12.55 22.98
N ALA A 286 -13.22 12.10 23.97
CA ALA A 286 -13.99 12.97 24.82
C ALA A 286 -13.11 13.96 25.60
N GLU A 287 -12.00 13.51 26.18
CA GLU A 287 -11.04 14.34 26.91
C GLU A 287 -10.40 15.41 26.02
N ARG A 288 -9.98 15.04 24.80
CA ARG A 288 -9.17 15.94 23.95
C ARG A 288 -10.00 16.85 23.06
N THR A 289 -11.20 16.42 22.67
CA THR A 289 -12.01 17.12 21.64
C THR A 289 -13.36 17.59 22.15
N GLY A 290 -13.84 17.01 23.25
CA GLY A 290 -15.22 17.23 23.77
C GLY A 290 -16.28 16.37 23.05
N ALA A 291 -15.97 15.72 21.93
CA ALA A 291 -16.89 14.78 21.27
C ALA A 291 -17.03 13.51 22.11
N ARG A 292 -18.23 12.91 22.12
CA ARG A 292 -18.52 11.71 22.92
C ARG A 292 -19.05 10.57 22.05
N PRO A 293 -18.18 9.90 21.27
CA PRO A 293 -18.59 8.73 20.51
C PRO A 293 -19.05 7.62 21.48
N ASP A 294 -20.14 6.95 21.13
CA ASP A 294 -20.65 5.82 21.92
C ASP A 294 -19.82 4.56 21.62
N PRO A 295 -19.11 4.01 22.62
CA PRO A 295 -18.31 2.79 22.42
C PRO A 295 -19.10 1.57 21.95
N ALA A 296 -20.40 1.49 22.25
CA ALA A 296 -21.26 0.40 21.83
C ALA A 296 -21.52 0.39 20.31
N THR A 297 -21.35 1.53 19.65
CA THR A 297 -21.51 1.67 18.19
C THR A 297 -20.24 1.40 17.42
N CYS A 298 -19.13 1.04 18.08
CA CYS A 298 -17.85 0.83 17.43
C CYS A 298 -17.91 -0.40 16.53
N THR A 299 -17.60 -0.22 15.25
CA THR A 299 -17.62 -1.28 14.23
C THR A 299 -16.23 -1.79 13.88
N MET A 300 -15.17 -1.03 14.23
CA MET A 300 -13.78 -1.39 13.96
C MET A 300 -12.84 -0.75 14.97
N THR A 301 -11.81 -1.47 15.39
CA THR A 301 -10.66 -0.92 16.11
C THR A 301 -9.36 -1.39 15.48
N SER A 302 -8.34 -0.55 15.47
CA SER A 302 -6.98 -0.93 15.04
C SER A 302 -5.94 -0.07 15.72
N GLY A 303 -4.87 -0.71 16.18
CA GLY A 303 -3.67 -0.02 16.64
C GLY A 303 -2.53 -0.16 15.62
N PHE A 304 -1.69 0.87 15.51
CA PHE A 304 -0.54 0.81 14.61
C PHE A 304 0.65 1.61 15.11
N ARG A 305 1.83 1.14 14.68
CA ARG A 305 3.10 1.83 14.86
C ARG A 305 3.43 2.54 13.56
N VAL A 306 4.04 3.70 13.69
CA VAL A 306 4.46 4.47 12.53
C VAL A 306 5.88 4.10 12.17
N ARG A 307 6.10 3.84 10.88
CA ARG A 307 7.42 3.59 10.33
C ARG A 307 7.52 4.13 8.91
N ARG A 308 8.74 4.33 8.47
CA ARG A 308 9.08 4.66 7.09
C ARG A 308 10.06 3.63 6.58
N ARG A 309 9.81 3.12 5.39
CA ARG A 309 10.74 2.25 4.66
C ARG A 309 10.75 2.68 3.20
N GLU A 310 11.92 2.71 2.60
CA GLU A 310 12.11 3.04 1.18
C GLU A 310 13.03 1.98 0.58
N ALA A 311 12.59 1.33 -0.50
CA ALA A 311 13.40 0.38 -1.25
C ALA A 311 14.56 1.12 -1.93
N GLN A 312 15.77 0.57 -1.83
CA GLN A 312 16.96 1.18 -2.45
C GLN A 312 16.87 1.23 -3.97
N ARG A 313 16.13 0.30 -4.56
CA ARG A 313 15.81 0.25 -5.99
C ARG A 313 14.34 -0.07 -6.18
N VAL A 314 13.68 0.62 -7.11
CA VAL A 314 12.27 0.43 -7.45
C VAL A 314 12.08 -0.67 -8.49
N GLY A 315 13.10 -0.95 -9.31
CA GLY A 315 13.02 -1.99 -10.32
C GLY A 315 14.35 -2.62 -10.66
N VAL A 316 14.31 -3.88 -11.12
CA VAL A 316 15.46 -4.68 -11.57
C VAL A 316 15.05 -5.52 -12.77
N GLY A 317 15.69 -5.28 -13.93
CA GLY A 317 15.34 -5.98 -15.17
C GLY A 317 13.87 -5.74 -15.54
N ARG A 318 13.06 -6.80 -15.58
CA ARG A 318 11.64 -6.76 -15.92
C ARG A 318 10.70 -6.83 -14.70
N VAL A 319 11.22 -6.52 -13.52
CA VAL A 319 10.44 -6.51 -12.27
C VAL A 319 10.48 -5.11 -11.68
N VAL A 320 9.33 -4.56 -11.29
CA VAL A 320 9.18 -3.23 -10.71
C VAL A 320 8.28 -3.27 -9.47
N LEU A 321 8.59 -2.45 -8.47
CA LEU A 321 7.84 -2.34 -7.21
C LEU A 321 6.98 -1.07 -7.21
N VAL A 322 5.78 -1.16 -6.64
CA VAL A 322 4.85 -0.03 -6.46
C VAL A 322 4.23 -0.04 -5.06
N GLY A 323 3.79 1.12 -4.59
CA GLY A 323 3.17 1.28 -3.27
C GLY A 323 4.11 0.89 -2.12
N ASP A 324 3.55 0.30 -1.07
CA ASP A 324 4.31 -0.05 0.15
C ASP A 324 5.46 -1.06 -0.11
N ALA A 325 5.43 -1.80 -1.21
CA ALA A 325 6.56 -2.65 -1.63
C ALA A 325 7.79 -1.81 -1.99
N ALA A 326 7.58 -0.63 -2.58
CA ALA A 326 8.63 0.34 -2.91
C ALA A 326 8.88 1.35 -1.79
N HIS A 327 7.83 1.83 -1.11
CA HIS A 327 7.91 2.87 -0.08
C HIS A 327 6.73 2.80 0.91
N GLU A 328 6.99 2.39 2.10
CA GLU A 328 6.06 2.48 3.23
C GLU A 328 6.26 3.82 3.94
N ILE A 329 5.19 4.60 4.11
CA ILE A 329 5.21 5.87 4.83
C ILE A 329 4.23 5.84 6.01
N SER A 330 4.34 6.83 6.89
CA SER A 330 3.36 7.03 7.97
C SER A 330 1.93 7.16 7.41
N PRO A 331 0.94 6.48 7.99
CA PRO A 331 -0.45 6.65 7.58
C PRO A 331 -1.06 8.00 7.98
N ILE A 332 -0.37 8.80 8.81
CA ILE A 332 -0.83 10.12 9.26
C ILE A 332 -0.85 11.08 8.07
N GLY A 333 -2.06 11.58 7.76
CA GLY A 333 -2.33 12.37 6.55
C GLY A 333 -2.89 11.57 5.37
N GLY A 334 -3.08 10.24 5.50
CA GLY A 334 -3.82 9.39 4.54
C GLY A 334 -3.18 9.21 3.16
N GLN A 335 -1.87 9.45 3.00
CA GLN A 335 -1.23 9.55 1.67
C GLN A 335 -0.67 8.23 1.12
N GLY A 336 -0.41 7.21 1.95
CA GLY A 336 0.31 5.99 1.53
C GLY A 336 -0.37 5.24 0.39
N MET A 337 -1.65 4.92 0.53
CA MET A 337 -2.43 4.22 -0.49
C MET A 337 -2.53 5.03 -1.79
N ASN A 338 -2.73 6.35 -1.68
CA ASN A 338 -2.78 7.26 -2.82
C ASN A 338 -1.46 7.30 -3.59
N LEU A 339 -0.32 7.33 -2.89
CA LEU A 339 1.00 7.23 -3.54
C LEU A 339 1.12 5.95 -4.37
N GLY A 340 0.67 4.82 -3.83
CA GLY A 340 0.70 3.54 -4.54
C GLY A 340 -0.16 3.54 -5.80
N TRP A 341 -1.34 4.14 -5.78
CA TRP A 341 -2.18 4.31 -6.97
C TRP A 341 -1.51 5.22 -8.01
N LEU A 342 -0.89 6.31 -7.56
CA LEU A 342 -0.16 7.22 -8.45
C LEU A 342 1.14 6.59 -8.99
N ASP A 343 1.77 5.66 -8.25
CA ASP A 343 2.86 4.85 -8.80
C ASP A 343 2.36 3.99 -9.97
N ALA A 344 1.24 3.30 -9.78
CA ALA A 344 0.64 2.46 -10.82
C ALA A 344 0.18 3.28 -12.04
N ALA A 345 -0.38 4.49 -11.81
CA ALA A 345 -0.79 5.39 -12.87
C ALA A 345 0.39 5.91 -13.70
N ASP A 346 1.51 6.28 -13.05
CA ASP A 346 2.75 6.69 -13.72
C ASP A 346 3.44 5.50 -14.43
N LEU A 347 3.31 4.30 -13.90
CA LEU A 347 3.93 3.08 -14.43
C LEU A 347 3.19 2.52 -15.64
N ALA A 348 1.86 2.57 -15.67
CA ALA A 348 1.06 1.86 -16.67
C ALA A 348 1.38 2.23 -18.14
N PRO A 349 1.52 3.51 -18.54
CA PRO A 349 1.95 3.86 -19.89
C PRO A 349 3.36 3.34 -20.21
N VAL A 350 4.27 3.43 -19.24
CA VAL A 350 5.67 2.96 -19.40
C VAL A 350 5.73 1.45 -19.64
N LEU A 351 4.87 0.67 -18.94
CA LEU A 351 4.77 -0.77 -19.15
C LEU A 351 4.14 -1.12 -20.50
N ALA A 352 3.08 -0.40 -20.91
CA ALA A 352 2.44 -0.63 -22.20
C ALA A 352 3.43 -0.43 -23.35
N ASP A 353 4.18 0.66 -23.33
CA ASP A 353 5.22 0.95 -24.33
C ASP A 353 6.35 -0.10 -24.31
N ALA A 354 6.77 -0.55 -23.12
CA ALA A 354 7.81 -1.55 -22.97
C ALA A 354 7.36 -2.94 -23.47
N VAL A 355 6.10 -3.32 -23.26
CA VAL A 355 5.50 -4.55 -23.81
C VAL A 355 5.44 -4.47 -25.32
N ALA A 356 4.94 -3.36 -25.89
CA ALA A 356 4.80 -3.17 -27.33
C ALA A 356 6.17 -3.18 -28.06
N SER A 357 7.20 -2.57 -27.46
CA SER A 357 8.55 -2.49 -28.06
C SER A 357 9.44 -3.69 -27.74
N GLY A 358 9.06 -4.55 -26.80
CA GLY A 358 9.92 -5.63 -26.30
C GLY A 358 11.09 -5.15 -25.44
N ALA A 359 11.19 -3.84 -25.17
CA ALA A 359 12.29 -3.26 -24.41
C ALA A 359 12.32 -3.75 -22.96
N ALA A 360 13.49 -3.74 -22.34
CA ALA A 360 13.60 -3.82 -20.88
C ALA A 360 13.05 -2.52 -20.26
N GLY A 361 12.42 -2.60 -19.08
CA GLY A 361 11.75 -1.44 -18.50
C GLY A 361 12.66 -0.25 -18.20
N PRO A 362 12.26 0.96 -18.57
CA PRO A 362 13.02 2.20 -18.32
C PRO A 362 12.74 2.74 -16.91
N TRP A 363 13.05 1.94 -15.87
CA TRP A 363 12.75 2.25 -14.48
C TRP A 363 13.41 3.53 -13.92
N PRO A 364 14.58 4.01 -14.38
CA PRO A 364 15.24 5.14 -13.72
C PRO A 364 14.41 6.42 -13.64
N ASP A 365 13.65 6.74 -14.67
CA ASP A 365 12.83 7.95 -14.70
C ASP A 365 11.58 7.80 -13.83
N HIS A 366 10.87 6.68 -13.95
CA HIS A 366 9.78 6.31 -13.08
C HIS A 366 10.23 6.32 -11.61
N ALA A 367 11.31 5.62 -11.29
CA ALA A 367 11.86 5.55 -9.94
C ALA A 367 12.17 6.95 -9.38
N ARG A 368 12.83 7.82 -10.15
CA ARG A 368 13.15 9.18 -9.71
C ARG A 368 11.90 10.01 -9.39
N ARG A 369 10.87 9.95 -10.23
CA ARG A 369 9.61 10.68 -9.98
C ARG A 369 8.94 10.16 -8.73
N ARG A 370 8.74 8.84 -8.61
CA ARG A 370 7.97 8.23 -7.53
C ARG A 370 8.69 8.28 -6.17
N GLN A 371 10.01 8.11 -6.15
CA GLN A 371 10.80 8.31 -4.92
C GLN A 371 10.78 9.76 -4.44
N ARG A 372 10.80 10.76 -5.34
CA ARG A 372 10.64 12.17 -4.94
C ARG A 372 9.26 12.42 -4.32
N ALA A 373 8.20 11.88 -4.92
CA ALA A 373 6.84 11.98 -4.39
C ALA A 373 6.74 11.31 -3.01
N ALA A 374 7.25 10.09 -2.85
CA ALA A 374 7.25 9.37 -1.58
C ALA A 374 8.02 10.12 -0.47
N ARG A 375 9.20 10.69 -0.80
CA ARG A 375 9.97 11.49 0.15
C ARG A 375 9.25 12.77 0.55
N ARG A 376 8.51 13.41 -0.37
CA ARG A 376 7.70 14.59 -0.06
C ARG A 376 6.55 14.25 0.88
N ALA A 377 5.81 13.16 0.59
CA ALA A 377 4.75 12.67 1.46
C ALA A 377 5.28 12.27 2.85
N ALA A 378 6.43 11.59 2.91
CA ALA A 378 7.05 11.22 4.17
C ALA A 378 7.41 12.44 5.04
N ARG A 379 7.98 13.51 4.44
CA ARG A 379 8.28 14.77 5.17
C ARG A 379 7.01 15.44 5.67
N GLN A 380 5.95 15.45 4.87
CA GLN A 380 4.65 16.00 5.29
C GLN A 380 4.07 15.22 6.45
N ALA A 381 4.07 13.89 6.38
CA ALA A 381 3.62 13.03 7.47
C ALA A 381 4.45 13.24 8.75
N GLU A 382 5.76 13.40 8.63
CA GLU A 382 6.67 13.72 9.75
C GLU A 382 6.33 15.08 10.39
N ALA A 383 6.03 16.10 9.58
CA ALA A 383 5.59 17.41 10.08
C ALA A 383 4.23 17.32 10.80
N ASN A 384 3.27 16.58 10.24
CA ASN A 384 1.96 16.34 10.88
C ASN A 384 2.12 15.62 12.22
N MET A 385 2.96 14.58 12.29
CA MET A 385 3.26 13.88 13.54
C MET A 385 3.90 14.81 14.57
N ALA A 386 4.86 15.63 14.18
CA ALA A 386 5.51 16.59 15.07
C ALA A 386 4.51 17.61 15.65
N LEU A 387 3.61 18.12 14.81
CA LEU A 387 2.51 19.00 15.24
C LEU A 387 1.51 18.28 16.14
N GLY A 388 1.34 16.98 15.97
CA GLY A 388 0.39 16.17 16.75
C GLY A 388 0.89 15.70 18.11
N ARG A 389 2.17 15.84 18.45
CA ARG A 389 2.73 15.34 19.71
C ARG A 389 2.28 16.17 20.91
N PRO A 390 2.17 15.55 22.11
CA PRO A 390 1.91 16.26 23.35
C PRO A 390 2.98 17.35 23.59
N THR A 391 2.54 18.48 24.16
CA THR A 391 3.45 19.59 24.48
C THR A 391 2.92 20.39 25.66
N GLY A 392 3.81 21.07 26.40
CA GLY A 392 3.45 21.95 27.51
C GLY A 392 2.70 23.22 27.04
N ALA A 393 2.30 24.06 28.00
CA ALA A 393 1.49 25.24 27.76
C ALA A 393 2.08 26.21 26.71
N LEU A 394 3.37 26.51 26.81
CA LEU A 394 4.09 27.39 25.87
C LEU A 394 4.15 26.79 24.47
N GLY A 395 4.48 25.49 24.34
CA GLY A 395 4.51 24.81 23.06
C GLY A 395 3.12 24.74 22.42
N THR A 396 2.06 24.52 23.22
CA THR A 396 0.66 24.54 22.72
C THR A 396 0.32 25.94 22.19
N ALA A 397 0.62 27.01 22.95
CA ALA A 397 0.35 28.38 22.52
C ALA A 397 1.10 28.74 21.23
N ALA A 398 2.38 28.37 21.11
CA ALA A 398 3.18 28.57 19.90
C ALA A 398 2.59 27.82 18.70
N ARG A 399 2.22 26.53 18.87
CA ARG A 399 1.56 25.72 17.84
C ARG A 399 0.23 26.31 17.39
N GLU A 400 -0.60 26.75 18.33
CA GLU A 400 -1.89 27.40 18.03
C GLU A 400 -1.69 28.70 17.24
N ALA A 401 -0.72 29.54 17.64
CA ALA A 401 -0.39 30.77 16.92
C ALA A 401 0.11 30.45 15.49
N LEU A 402 1.01 29.50 15.33
CA LEU A 402 1.49 29.05 14.04
C LEU A 402 0.36 28.60 13.10
N LEU A 403 -0.53 27.73 13.61
CA LEU A 403 -1.63 27.21 12.81
C LEU A 403 -2.65 28.30 12.47
N ARG A 404 -3.01 29.19 13.40
CA ARG A 404 -3.88 30.32 13.10
C ARG A 404 -3.30 31.21 12.01
N THR A 405 -2.02 31.56 12.11
CA THR A 405 -1.35 32.37 11.10
C THR A 405 -1.32 31.68 9.75
N ALA A 406 -0.90 30.42 9.71
CA ALA A 406 -0.79 29.66 8.46
C ALA A 406 -2.15 29.47 7.74
N LEU A 407 -3.24 29.29 8.54
CA LEU A 407 -4.59 29.06 8.01
C LEU A 407 -5.35 30.36 7.69
N ALA A 408 -4.92 31.52 8.23
CA ALA A 408 -5.51 32.82 7.95
C ALA A 408 -4.90 33.52 6.72
N LEU A 409 -3.71 33.09 6.27
CA LEU A 409 -3.03 33.69 5.15
C LEU A 409 -3.64 33.25 3.79
N PRO A 410 -3.53 34.08 2.73
CA PRO A 410 -3.92 33.69 1.38
C PRO A 410 -3.22 32.41 0.87
N THR A 411 -2.14 32.00 1.54
CA THR A 411 -1.40 30.77 1.27
C THR A 411 -2.13 29.50 1.74
N ALA A 412 -3.28 29.62 2.43
CA ALA A 412 -4.10 28.47 2.85
C ALA A 412 -4.51 27.59 1.64
N ASP A 413 -4.79 28.17 0.48
CA ASP A 413 -5.04 27.41 -0.76
C ASP A 413 -3.81 26.54 -1.16
N GLY A 414 -2.61 27.05 -0.95
CA GLY A 414 -1.37 26.30 -1.15
C GLY A 414 -1.24 25.12 -0.18
N LEU A 415 -1.60 25.33 1.09
CA LEU A 415 -1.65 24.26 2.11
C LEU A 415 -2.71 23.22 1.78
N ALA A 416 -3.91 23.64 1.36
CA ALA A 416 -4.96 22.72 0.90
C ALA A 416 -4.45 21.85 -0.27
N GLY A 417 -3.76 22.45 -1.23
CA GLY A 417 -3.11 21.73 -2.33
C GLY A 417 -2.03 20.74 -1.87
N VAL A 418 -1.29 21.07 -0.82
CA VAL A 418 -0.30 20.14 -0.21
C VAL A 418 -1.02 18.96 0.43
N TYR A 419 -2.05 19.19 1.25
CA TYR A 419 -2.83 18.12 1.88
C TYR A 419 -3.61 17.28 0.87
N ALA A 420 -4.10 17.88 -0.22
CA ALA A 420 -4.78 17.20 -1.31
C ALA A 420 -3.83 16.49 -2.32
N MET A 421 -2.53 16.47 -2.05
CA MET A 421 -1.50 15.82 -2.89
C MET A 421 -1.38 16.39 -4.32
N ARG A 422 -1.73 17.65 -4.58
CA ARG A 422 -1.61 18.27 -5.93
C ARG A 422 -0.20 18.23 -6.52
N TRP A 423 0.78 17.93 -5.73
CA TRP A 423 2.19 17.83 -6.09
C TRP A 423 2.63 16.41 -6.52
N ALA A 424 1.76 15.41 -6.44
CA ALA A 424 2.09 14.00 -6.63
C ALA A 424 2.01 13.52 -8.09
#